data_833d471ad8a58cf0a3282b618e55dc14
#
_entry.id   833d471ad8a58cf0a3282b618e55dc14
#
_cell.length_a   1.000
_cell.length_b   1.000
_cell.length_c   1.000
_cell.angle_alpha   90.00
_cell.angle_beta   90.00
_cell.angle_gamma   90.00
#
_symmetry.space_group_name_H-M   'P 1'
#
loop_
_entity.id
_entity.type
_entity.pdbx_description
1 polymer ?
#
loop_
_entity_poly.entity_id
_entity_poly.type
_entity_poly.pdbx_seq_one_letter_code
_entity_poly.pdbx_strand_id
1 'polypeptide(L)'
;ESEKMVSEKHTQGRVNFWGYMYGYYFAPKRSYCATDDPEKEFKTFIKKLHQAGIACIMEMYFPRECNPVTTLRALQFWKLYYHVDGFHVLGEGVSAKLLMHDGVLSDTRLMFHDFDESQIRKKKKPEDKCIAQYNPGFLQDMRRFLKSDEDMVSAAAYHIRRNPNIYAVINYMACQDGFTMNDMVTYNYRHNEANQENNQDGSSYNYSWNCGVEGASADPEVEGLRRRLVKNAFATLLCSRGPAMFFAGDEFCNTQFGNNNAYCQDNIISWLDWNRLDEYKEIHDFVRFMIHFR
;
A
#
# COMPACT_ATOMS: atom_id res chain seq x y z
N GLU A 1 0.48 -17.61 0.35
CA GLU A 1 1.77 -17.38 -0.32
C GLU A 1 2.86 -18.24 0.31
N SER A 2 3.78 -18.76 -0.52
CA SER A 2 4.93 -19.49 -0.01
C SER A 2 6.09 -18.53 0.25
N GLU A 3 6.69 -18.64 1.43
CA GLU A 3 7.99 -18.04 1.67
C GLU A 3 9.00 -18.72 0.76
N LYS A 4 9.62 -17.97 -0.10
CA LYS A 4 10.77 -18.44 -0.89
C LYS A 4 11.98 -17.61 -0.51
N MET A 5 13.09 -18.29 -0.36
CA MET A 5 14.37 -17.62 -0.24
C MET A 5 14.60 -16.78 -1.49
N VAL A 6 14.99 -15.56 -1.33
CA VAL A 6 15.46 -14.72 -2.42
C VAL A 6 16.73 -15.37 -2.95
N SER A 7 16.87 -15.49 -4.25
CA SER A 7 17.93 -16.19 -4.98
C SER A 7 19.20 -16.49 -4.18
N GLU A 8 19.59 -17.77 -4.07
CA GLU A 8 20.75 -18.27 -3.30
C GLU A 8 22.09 -17.56 -3.62
N LYS A 9 22.20 -16.92 -4.79
CA LYS A 9 23.41 -16.21 -5.22
C LYS A 9 23.63 -14.86 -4.55
N HIS A 10 22.60 -14.21 -4.02
CA HIS A 10 22.70 -12.83 -3.56
C HIS A 10 22.24 -12.60 -2.12
N THR A 11 21.65 -13.56 -1.43
CA THR A 11 20.84 -13.29 -0.26
C THR A 11 21.26 -13.98 1.04
N GLN A 12 22.29 -14.81 1.01
CA GLN A 12 22.78 -15.51 2.22
C GLN A 12 21.63 -16.12 3.09
N GLY A 13 20.61 -16.68 2.42
CA GLY A 13 19.50 -17.34 3.11
C GLY A 13 18.36 -16.43 3.53
N ARG A 14 18.19 -15.22 2.96
CA ARG A 14 17.08 -14.34 3.26
C ARG A 14 15.76 -14.77 2.64
N VAL A 15 14.69 -14.46 3.32
CA VAL A 15 13.32 -14.76 2.92
C VAL A 15 12.68 -13.51 2.33
N ASN A 16 11.94 -13.66 1.24
CA ASN A 16 11.09 -12.60 0.72
C ASN A 16 9.72 -12.67 1.41
N PHE A 17 9.48 -11.74 2.33
CA PHE A 17 8.23 -11.65 3.08
C PHE A 17 7.08 -11.00 2.30
N TRP A 18 7.36 -10.27 1.22
CA TRP A 18 6.30 -9.67 0.39
C TRP A 18 5.62 -10.65 -0.54
N GLY A 19 6.31 -11.71 -0.93
CA GLY A 19 5.71 -12.80 -1.69
C GLY A 19 5.59 -12.57 -3.19
N TYR A 20 5.83 -11.44 -3.78
CA TYR A 20 5.62 -11.11 -5.22
C TYR A 20 6.28 -12.08 -6.20
N MET A 21 5.89 -13.34 -6.13
CA MET A 21 6.36 -14.45 -6.92
C MET A 21 5.26 -15.51 -7.07
N TYR A 22 5.49 -16.52 -7.90
CA TYR A 22 4.58 -17.65 -8.04
C TYR A 22 4.42 -18.38 -6.69
N GLY A 23 3.18 -18.55 -6.24
CA GLY A 23 2.89 -19.12 -4.92
C GLY A 23 1.68 -20.07 -4.89
N TYR A 24 1.28 -20.45 -3.69
CA TYR A 24 0.09 -21.27 -3.44
C TYR A 24 -1.13 -20.38 -3.24
N TYR A 25 -1.91 -20.18 -4.31
CA TYR A 25 -3.00 -19.21 -4.35
C TYR A 25 -4.28 -19.62 -3.60
N PHE A 26 -4.36 -20.85 -3.09
CA PHE A 26 -5.59 -21.42 -2.54
C PHE A 26 -5.47 -21.84 -1.07
N ALA A 27 -4.46 -21.37 -0.36
CA ALA A 27 -4.23 -21.71 1.04
C ALA A 27 -3.72 -20.51 1.84
N PRO A 28 -4.19 -20.28 3.08
CA PRO A 28 -3.59 -19.35 4.00
C PRO A 28 -2.16 -19.79 4.36
N LYS A 29 -1.27 -18.83 4.61
CA LYS A 29 0.11 -19.09 4.96
C LYS A 29 0.21 -19.54 6.42
N ARG A 30 0.64 -20.78 6.63
CA ARG A 30 0.71 -21.37 7.98
C ARG A 30 1.64 -20.62 8.92
N SER A 31 2.77 -20.10 8.43
CA SER A 31 3.73 -19.39 9.27
C SER A 31 3.19 -18.07 9.87
N TYR A 32 2.07 -17.55 9.35
CA TYR A 32 1.42 -16.35 9.89
C TYR A 32 0.33 -16.66 10.91
N CYS A 33 0.09 -17.94 11.19
CA CYS A 33 -0.98 -18.38 12.08
C CYS A 33 -0.42 -18.72 13.46
N ALA A 34 -1.18 -18.36 14.49
CA ALA A 34 -0.88 -18.71 15.88
C ALA A 34 -1.28 -20.15 16.24
N THR A 35 -2.16 -20.77 15.45
CA THR A 35 -2.70 -22.10 15.66
C THR A 35 -2.32 -23.07 14.53
N ASP A 36 -2.54 -24.36 14.74
CA ASP A 36 -2.33 -25.39 13.71
C ASP A 36 -3.43 -25.45 12.65
N ASP A 37 -4.46 -24.60 12.74
CA ASP A 37 -5.57 -24.52 11.79
C ASP A 37 -5.64 -23.14 11.12
N PRO A 38 -4.79 -22.88 10.11
CA PRO A 38 -4.73 -21.58 9.43
C PRO A 38 -6.04 -21.22 8.73
N GLU A 39 -6.81 -22.20 8.26
CA GLU A 39 -8.09 -21.98 7.61
C GLU A 39 -9.12 -21.38 8.58
N LYS A 40 -9.30 -22.01 9.73
CA LYS A 40 -10.23 -21.56 10.76
C LYS A 40 -9.80 -20.22 11.36
N GLU A 41 -8.49 -20.03 11.54
CA GLU A 41 -7.94 -18.78 12.07
C GLU A 41 -8.19 -17.61 11.12
N PHE A 42 -7.92 -17.77 9.83
CA PHE A 42 -8.15 -16.74 8.84
C PHE A 42 -9.66 -16.43 8.69
N LYS A 43 -10.53 -17.44 8.65
CA LYS A 43 -12.00 -17.22 8.66
C LYS A 43 -12.46 -16.45 9.90
N THR A 44 -11.88 -16.76 11.06
CA THR A 44 -12.20 -16.06 12.31
C THR A 44 -11.72 -14.61 12.27
N PHE A 45 -10.56 -14.35 11.68
CA PHE A 45 -10.03 -13.01 11.47
C PHE A 45 -10.96 -12.17 10.58
N ILE A 46 -11.34 -12.68 9.40
CA ILE A 46 -12.29 -11.99 8.51
C ILE A 46 -13.61 -11.71 9.22
N LYS A 47 -14.16 -12.70 9.93
CA LYS A 47 -15.39 -12.50 10.70
C LYS A 47 -15.28 -11.38 11.73
N LYS A 48 -14.15 -11.27 12.43
CA LYS A 48 -13.93 -10.19 13.41
C LYS A 48 -13.81 -8.82 12.73
N LEU A 49 -13.15 -8.73 11.57
CA LEU A 49 -13.11 -7.51 10.78
C LEU A 49 -14.53 -7.05 10.39
N HIS A 50 -15.35 -7.96 9.87
CA HIS A 50 -16.73 -7.65 9.49
C HIS A 50 -17.59 -7.22 10.69
N GLN A 51 -17.41 -7.84 11.85
CA GLN A 51 -18.10 -7.42 13.08
C GLN A 51 -17.71 -6.01 13.53
N ALA A 52 -16.49 -5.58 13.19
CA ALA A 52 -16.01 -4.21 13.44
C ALA A 52 -16.36 -3.22 12.31
N GLY A 53 -17.08 -3.67 11.26
CA GLY A 53 -17.42 -2.84 10.10
C GLY A 53 -16.25 -2.61 9.16
N ILE A 54 -15.20 -3.44 9.21
CA ILE A 54 -13.97 -3.31 8.42
C ILE A 54 -13.99 -4.34 7.29
N ALA A 55 -13.83 -3.87 6.04
CA ALA A 55 -13.66 -4.73 4.88
C ALA A 55 -12.20 -5.22 4.77
N CYS A 56 -12.02 -6.45 4.30
CA CYS A 56 -10.72 -7.03 4.02
C CYS A 56 -10.42 -7.02 2.52
N ILE A 57 -9.35 -6.35 2.13
CA ILE A 57 -8.84 -6.37 0.75
C ILE A 57 -7.53 -7.15 0.75
N MET A 58 -7.45 -8.20 -0.06
CA MET A 58 -6.22 -8.98 -0.23
C MET A 58 -5.41 -8.47 -1.42
N GLU A 59 -4.13 -8.24 -1.19
CA GLU A 59 -3.19 -8.03 -2.28
C GLU A 59 -2.68 -9.38 -2.78
N MET A 60 -2.76 -9.62 -4.10
CA MET A 60 -2.35 -10.88 -4.72
C MET A 60 -1.53 -10.62 -5.99
N TYR A 61 -0.37 -11.24 -6.08
CA TYR A 61 0.52 -11.14 -7.22
C TYR A 61 0.48 -12.42 -8.08
N PHE A 62 0.28 -12.25 -9.38
CA PHE A 62 0.23 -13.34 -10.35
C PHE A 62 1.27 -13.07 -11.46
N PRO A 63 2.40 -13.77 -11.46
CA PRO A 63 3.42 -13.58 -12.47
C PRO A 63 2.96 -14.06 -13.85
N ARG A 64 3.73 -13.75 -14.87
CA ARG A 64 3.41 -14.01 -16.29
C ARG A 64 3.09 -15.48 -16.59
N GLU A 65 3.72 -16.40 -15.86
CA GLU A 65 3.50 -17.85 -15.99
C GLU A 65 2.15 -18.30 -15.44
N CYS A 66 1.50 -17.47 -14.66
CA CYS A 66 0.19 -17.78 -14.11
C CYS A 66 -0.90 -17.63 -15.17
N ASN A 67 -1.67 -18.70 -15.38
CA ASN A 67 -2.80 -18.65 -16.31
C ASN A 67 -3.90 -17.72 -15.77
N PRO A 68 -4.47 -16.79 -16.56
CA PRO A 68 -5.55 -15.90 -16.15
C PRO A 68 -6.79 -16.61 -15.57
N VAL A 69 -7.06 -17.85 -15.98
CA VAL A 69 -8.13 -18.66 -15.38
C VAL A 69 -7.79 -19.09 -13.96
N THR A 70 -6.51 -19.37 -13.67
CA THR A 70 -6.06 -19.64 -12.30
C THR A 70 -6.21 -18.40 -11.43
N THR A 71 -5.84 -17.22 -11.94
CA THR A 71 -6.07 -15.94 -11.26
C THR A 71 -7.53 -15.74 -10.91
N LEU A 72 -8.43 -15.92 -11.89
CA LEU A 72 -9.88 -15.81 -11.66
C LEU A 72 -10.35 -16.78 -10.57
N ARG A 73 -9.98 -18.06 -10.66
CA ARG A 73 -10.39 -19.09 -9.68
C ARG A 73 -9.85 -18.81 -8.28
N ALA A 74 -8.63 -18.28 -8.17
CA ALA A 74 -8.06 -17.89 -6.90
C ALA A 74 -8.91 -16.81 -6.23
N LEU A 75 -9.25 -15.73 -6.96
CA LEU A 75 -10.09 -14.66 -6.40
C LEU A 75 -11.49 -15.15 -6.04
N GLN A 76 -12.11 -15.99 -6.88
CA GLN A 76 -13.41 -16.60 -6.58
C GLN A 76 -13.33 -17.46 -5.31
N PHE A 77 -12.25 -18.26 -5.13
CA PHE A 77 -12.03 -19.07 -3.95
C PHE A 77 -11.97 -18.22 -2.66
N TRP A 78 -11.14 -17.17 -2.62
CA TRP A 78 -11.01 -16.33 -1.46
C TRP A 78 -12.31 -15.57 -1.13
N LYS A 79 -13.03 -15.12 -2.16
CA LYS A 79 -14.35 -14.50 -1.98
C LYS A 79 -15.39 -15.46 -1.42
N LEU A 80 -15.57 -16.61 -2.07
CA LEU A 80 -16.65 -17.53 -1.73
C LEU A 80 -16.40 -18.33 -0.45
N TYR A 81 -15.13 -18.67 -0.19
CA TYR A 81 -14.77 -19.55 0.92
C TYR A 81 -14.35 -18.78 2.19
N TYR A 82 -13.72 -17.63 2.03
CA TYR A 82 -13.26 -16.79 3.14
C TYR A 82 -14.02 -15.48 3.30
N HIS A 83 -14.87 -15.11 2.35
CA HIS A 83 -15.64 -13.86 2.36
C HIS A 83 -14.76 -12.61 2.33
N VAL A 84 -13.66 -12.64 1.58
CA VAL A 84 -12.82 -11.47 1.31
C VAL A 84 -13.61 -10.47 0.47
N ASP A 85 -13.56 -9.18 0.80
CA ASP A 85 -14.39 -8.12 0.22
C ASP A 85 -13.83 -7.55 -1.08
N GLY A 86 -12.53 -7.72 -1.30
CA GLY A 86 -11.89 -7.22 -2.52
C GLY A 86 -10.45 -7.66 -2.68
N PHE A 87 -9.88 -7.28 -3.81
CA PHE A 87 -8.54 -7.67 -4.18
C PHE A 87 -7.79 -6.53 -4.84
N HIS A 88 -6.54 -6.31 -4.41
CA HIS A 88 -5.55 -5.59 -5.17
C HIS A 88 -4.75 -6.61 -5.98
N VAL A 89 -4.89 -6.56 -7.30
CA VAL A 89 -4.39 -7.62 -8.19
C VAL A 89 -3.21 -7.10 -9.00
N LEU A 90 -2.08 -7.79 -8.87
CA LEU A 90 -0.79 -7.41 -9.43
C LEU A 90 -0.22 -8.50 -10.33
N GLY A 91 0.65 -8.12 -11.24
CA GLY A 91 1.45 -9.01 -12.06
C GLY A 91 0.91 -9.23 -13.47
N GLU A 92 1.75 -9.76 -14.35
CA GLU A 92 1.48 -9.93 -15.78
C GLU A 92 0.51 -11.09 -16.10
N GLY A 93 0.29 -12.02 -15.16
CA GLY A 93 -0.69 -13.10 -15.27
C GLY A 93 -2.15 -12.64 -15.07
N VAL A 94 -2.37 -11.33 -14.85
CA VAL A 94 -3.68 -10.75 -14.58
C VAL A 94 -4.36 -10.32 -15.88
N SER A 95 -5.58 -10.78 -16.10
CA SER A 95 -6.48 -10.22 -17.12
C SER A 95 -7.59 -9.41 -16.45
N ALA A 96 -7.39 -8.10 -16.35
CA ALA A 96 -8.38 -7.18 -15.76
C ALA A 96 -9.76 -7.35 -16.43
N LYS A 97 -9.79 -7.49 -17.76
CA LYS A 97 -11.02 -7.73 -18.51
C LYS A 97 -11.75 -8.98 -18.05
N LEU A 98 -11.05 -10.10 -17.86
CA LEU A 98 -11.65 -11.36 -17.41
C LEU A 98 -12.25 -11.19 -16.01
N LEU A 99 -11.53 -10.58 -15.09
CA LEU A 99 -11.95 -10.37 -13.70
C LEU A 99 -13.16 -9.43 -13.59
N MET A 100 -13.13 -8.30 -14.31
CA MET A 100 -14.22 -7.31 -14.31
C MET A 100 -15.54 -7.82 -14.93
N HIS A 101 -15.48 -8.87 -15.77
CA HIS A 101 -16.68 -9.43 -16.42
C HIS A 101 -17.19 -10.72 -15.75
N ASP A 102 -16.50 -11.21 -14.73
CA ASP A 102 -16.93 -12.40 -14.01
C ASP A 102 -18.16 -12.13 -13.14
N GLY A 103 -19.12 -13.04 -13.19
CA GLY A 103 -20.39 -12.89 -12.46
C GLY A 103 -20.22 -13.02 -10.95
N VAL A 104 -19.30 -13.88 -10.49
CA VAL A 104 -19.01 -14.07 -9.07
C VAL A 104 -18.32 -12.85 -8.47
N LEU A 105 -17.46 -12.18 -9.23
CA LEU A 105 -16.71 -11.01 -8.78
C LEU A 105 -17.45 -9.68 -9.04
N SER A 106 -18.69 -9.70 -9.53
CA SER A 106 -19.41 -8.50 -9.99
C SER A 106 -19.67 -7.43 -8.92
N ASP A 107 -19.71 -7.83 -7.64
CA ASP A 107 -19.88 -6.96 -6.45
C ASP A 107 -18.60 -6.87 -5.61
N THR A 108 -17.48 -7.42 -6.08
CA THR A 108 -16.18 -7.45 -5.42
C THR A 108 -15.38 -6.20 -5.76
N ARG A 109 -14.71 -5.60 -4.79
CA ARG A 109 -13.79 -4.48 -5.03
C ARG A 109 -12.52 -5.00 -5.69
N LEU A 110 -12.31 -4.63 -6.96
CA LEU A 110 -11.12 -5.00 -7.73
C LEU A 110 -10.25 -3.77 -7.97
N MET A 111 -9.01 -3.83 -7.53
CA MET A 111 -8.05 -2.74 -7.59
C MET A 111 -6.88 -3.14 -8.47
N PHE A 112 -6.49 -2.28 -9.39
CA PHE A 112 -5.42 -2.52 -10.36
C PHE A 112 -4.48 -1.32 -10.41
N HIS A 113 -3.24 -1.54 -10.84
CA HIS A 113 -2.34 -0.43 -11.19
C HIS A 113 -2.75 0.22 -12.49
N ASP A 114 -3.10 -0.60 -13.49
CA ASP A 114 -3.53 -0.12 -14.79
C ASP A 114 -4.58 -1.06 -15.40
N PHE A 115 -5.47 -0.51 -16.20
CA PHE A 115 -6.44 -1.23 -17.01
C PHE A 115 -7.01 -0.31 -18.10
N ASP A 116 -7.54 -0.91 -19.17
CA ASP A 116 -8.24 -0.19 -20.21
C ASP A 116 -9.67 0.16 -19.76
N GLU A 117 -9.95 1.46 -19.59
CA GLU A 117 -11.25 1.97 -19.16
C GLU A 117 -12.41 1.52 -20.06
N SER A 118 -12.15 1.25 -21.35
CA SER A 118 -13.15 0.77 -22.30
C SER A 118 -13.68 -0.63 -21.94
N GLN A 119 -12.93 -1.38 -21.14
CA GLN A 119 -13.28 -2.72 -20.68
C GLN A 119 -14.26 -2.72 -19.50
N ILE A 120 -14.46 -1.58 -18.84
CA ILE A 120 -15.46 -1.47 -17.79
C ILE A 120 -16.85 -1.56 -18.41
N ARG A 121 -17.69 -2.48 -17.95
CA ARG A 121 -19.10 -2.52 -18.37
C ARG A 121 -19.73 -1.17 -18.08
N LYS A 122 -20.17 -0.45 -19.12
CA LYS A 122 -20.93 0.80 -19.00
C LYS A 122 -22.29 0.51 -18.36
N LYS A 123 -22.32 0.38 -17.04
CA LYS A 123 -23.56 0.55 -16.29
C LYS A 123 -23.82 2.05 -16.16
N LYS A 124 -25.10 2.45 -16.20
CA LYS A 124 -25.52 3.78 -15.71
C LYS A 124 -24.87 3.94 -14.33
N LYS A 125 -24.14 5.07 -14.16
CA LYS A 125 -23.48 5.57 -12.96
C LYS A 125 -23.58 4.58 -11.76
N PRO A 126 -22.58 3.76 -11.47
CA PRO A 126 -22.69 2.79 -10.38
C PRO A 126 -22.84 3.57 -9.09
N GLU A 127 -23.79 3.18 -8.25
CA GLU A 127 -23.93 3.70 -6.89
C GLU A 127 -22.63 3.44 -6.12
N ASP A 128 -22.05 2.24 -6.29
CA ASP A 128 -20.73 1.86 -5.76
C ASP A 128 -19.74 1.54 -6.89
N LYS A 129 -18.57 2.16 -6.82
CA LYS A 129 -17.47 1.90 -7.75
C LYS A 129 -16.67 0.69 -7.27
N CYS A 130 -17.00 -0.50 -7.79
CA CYS A 130 -16.29 -1.72 -7.46
C CYS A 130 -14.89 -1.83 -8.11
N ILE A 131 -14.64 -1.07 -9.18
CA ILE A 131 -13.34 -1.05 -9.86
C ILE A 131 -12.55 0.17 -9.40
N ALA A 132 -11.27 -0.01 -9.08
CA ALA A 132 -10.40 1.07 -8.67
C ALA A 132 -9.02 0.98 -9.34
N GLN A 133 -8.42 2.14 -9.55
CA GLN A 133 -7.06 2.31 -10.05
C GLN A 133 -6.18 2.89 -8.94
N TYR A 134 -5.02 2.28 -8.71
CA TYR A 134 -3.96 2.90 -7.91
C TYR A 134 -3.37 4.10 -8.65
N ASN A 135 -3.05 5.15 -7.91
CA ASN A 135 -2.59 6.41 -8.48
C ASN A 135 -1.14 6.73 -8.03
N PRO A 136 -0.12 6.09 -8.62
CA PRO A 136 1.28 6.41 -8.30
C PRO A 136 1.66 7.85 -8.64
N GLY A 137 0.99 8.46 -9.63
CA GLY A 137 1.18 9.87 -9.94
C GLY A 137 0.80 10.80 -8.78
N PHE A 138 -0.20 10.43 -7.98
CA PHE A 138 -0.52 11.20 -6.77
C PHE A 138 0.66 11.23 -5.80
N LEU A 139 1.26 10.06 -5.49
CA LEU A 139 2.42 9.98 -4.61
C LEU A 139 3.56 10.86 -5.14
N GLN A 140 3.91 10.70 -6.42
CA GLN A 140 5.05 11.41 -7.01
C GLN A 140 4.84 12.93 -7.01
N ASP A 141 3.73 13.40 -7.55
CA ASP A 141 3.47 14.82 -7.72
C ASP A 141 3.15 15.53 -6.40
N MET A 142 2.44 14.86 -5.47
CA MET A 142 2.14 15.47 -4.18
C MET A 142 3.37 15.55 -3.27
N ARG A 143 4.26 14.56 -3.28
CA ARG A 143 5.54 14.65 -2.57
C ARG A 143 6.38 15.80 -3.11
N ARG A 144 6.43 15.97 -4.44
CA ARG A 144 7.12 17.10 -5.09
C ARG A 144 6.48 18.43 -4.74
N PHE A 145 5.16 18.50 -4.73
CA PHE A 145 4.42 19.70 -4.31
C PHE A 145 4.71 20.07 -2.85
N LEU A 146 4.71 19.10 -1.93
CA LEU A 146 4.95 19.32 -0.50
C LEU A 146 6.38 19.76 -0.19
N LYS A 147 7.36 19.31 -0.95
CA LYS A 147 8.76 19.77 -0.81
C LYS A 147 9.05 21.05 -1.60
N SER A 148 8.03 21.65 -2.21
CA SER A 148 8.09 22.92 -2.95
C SER A 148 8.89 22.88 -4.25
N ASP A 149 8.87 21.76 -4.99
CA ASP A 149 9.39 21.72 -6.35
C ASP A 149 8.62 22.70 -7.25
N GLU A 150 9.30 23.27 -8.21
CA GLU A 150 8.71 24.22 -9.16
C GLU A 150 7.61 23.57 -10.03
N ASP A 151 6.65 24.37 -10.49
CA ASP A 151 5.59 24.02 -11.43
C ASP A 151 4.64 22.88 -11.00
N MET A 152 4.54 22.55 -9.70
CA MET A 152 3.71 21.46 -9.21
C MET A 152 2.25 21.83 -8.92
N VAL A 153 1.87 23.10 -8.97
CA VAL A 153 0.50 23.56 -8.61
C VAL A 153 -0.57 22.94 -9.52
N SER A 154 -0.33 22.90 -10.82
CA SER A 154 -1.28 22.33 -11.80
C SER A 154 -1.46 20.83 -11.61
N ALA A 155 -0.37 20.09 -11.38
CA ALA A 155 -0.39 18.65 -11.09
C ALA A 155 -1.14 18.36 -9.77
N ALA A 156 -0.86 19.12 -8.71
CA ALA A 156 -1.55 19.02 -7.44
C ALA A 156 -3.05 19.26 -7.58
N ALA A 157 -3.46 20.32 -8.27
CA ALA A 157 -4.85 20.64 -8.53
C ALA A 157 -5.58 19.56 -9.36
N TYR A 158 -4.88 18.93 -10.31
CA TYR A 158 -5.40 17.81 -11.07
C TYR A 158 -5.66 16.60 -10.15
N HIS A 159 -4.67 16.19 -9.37
CA HIS A 159 -4.78 15.00 -8.53
C HIS A 159 -5.83 15.14 -7.42
N ILE A 160 -5.94 16.31 -6.79
CA ILE A 160 -6.94 16.59 -5.75
C ILE A 160 -8.37 16.41 -6.29
N ARG A 161 -8.61 16.79 -7.56
CA ARG A 161 -9.95 16.78 -8.17
C ARG A 161 -10.27 15.50 -8.95
N ARG A 162 -9.26 14.66 -9.25
CA ARG A 162 -9.44 13.48 -10.09
C ARG A 162 -10.43 12.50 -9.48
N ASN A 163 -11.58 12.32 -10.13
CA ASN A 163 -12.62 11.39 -9.69
C ASN A 163 -13.47 10.93 -10.89
N PRO A 164 -13.00 9.98 -11.70
CA PRO A 164 -13.73 9.43 -12.83
C PRO A 164 -15.11 8.90 -12.41
N ASN A 165 -16.08 8.92 -13.33
CA ASN A 165 -17.46 8.56 -13.01
C ASN A 165 -17.68 7.04 -12.83
N ILE A 166 -16.87 6.19 -13.48
CA ILE A 166 -17.13 4.74 -13.60
C ILE A 166 -16.18 3.87 -12.79
N TYR A 167 -15.09 4.43 -12.27
CA TYR A 167 -14.14 3.75 -11.40
C TYR A 167 -13.63 4.69 -10.30
N ALA A 168 -13.07 4.13 -9.25
CA ALA A 168 -12.42 4.90 -8.19
C ALA A 168 -10.93 5.09 -8.50
N VAL A 169 -10.34 6.15 -7.95
CA VAL A 169 -8.90 6.40 -8.01
C VAL A 169 -8.37 6.42 -6.59
N ILE A 170 -7.53 5.44 -6.24
CA ILE A 170 -6.95 5.31 -4.91
C ILE A 170 -5.71 6.20 -4.83
N ASN A 171 -5.80 7.25 -4.05
CA ASN A 171 -4.71 8.16 -3.78
C ASN A 171 -3.91 7.70 -2.55
N TYR A 172 -2.59 7.81 -2.60
CA TYR A 172 -1.70 7.45 -1.50
C TYR A 172 -0.41 8.28 -1.54
N MET A 173 0.21 8.47 -0.37
CA MET A 173 1.47 9.19 -0.19
C MET A 173 2.63 8.25 0.15
N ALA A 174 2.33 7.07 0.67
CA ALA A 174 3.27 6.01 1.00
C ALA A 174 2.60 4.65 0.81
N CYS A 175 3.40 3.63 0.56
CA CYS A 175 3.00 2.22 0.53
C CYS A 175 4.19 1.36 0.98
N GLN A 176 4.04 0.04 0.98
CA GLN A 176 5.13 -0.88 1.36
C GLN A 176 6.37 -0.78 0.46
N ASP A 177 6.20 -0.41 -0.81
CA ASP A 177 7.28 -0.22 -1.78
C ASP A 177 7.66 1.27 -1.84
N GLY A 178 8.63 1.66 -1.05
CA GLY A 178 9.09 3.04 -0.94
C GLY A 178 9.24 3.53 0.50
N PHE A 179 9.46 4.84 0.66
CA PHE A 179 9.54 5.47 1.97
C PHE A 179 8.16 5.55 2.64
N THR A 180 8.13 5.31 3.97
CA THR A 180 7.01 5.67 4.82
C THR A 180 6.75 7.18 4.77
N MET A 181 5.63 7.64 5.30
CA MET A 181 5.34 9.07 5.34
C MET A 181 6.31 9.83 6.26
N ASN A 182 6.83 9.18 7.28
CA ASN A 182 7.89 9.73 8.13
C ASN A 182 9.23 9.77 7.37
N ASP A 183 9.58 8.70 6.67
CA ASP A 183 10.88 8.61 6.01
C ASP A 183 10.97 9.58 4.81
N MET A 184 9.86 9.90 4.14
CA MET A 184 9.84 10.88 3.05
C MET A 184 10.23 12.31 3.50
N VAL A 185 10.12 12.62 4.80
CA VAL A 185 10.53 13.92 5.37
C VAL A 185 11.81 13.83 6.20
N THR A 186 12.39 12.64 6.30
CA THR A 186 13.56 12.34 7.13
C THR A 186 14.80 11.97 6.31
N TYR A 187 14.61 11.37 5.13
CA TYR A 187 15.69 10.85 4.30
C TYR A 187 15.59 11.35 2.86
N ASN A 188 16.74 11.79 2.31
CA ASN A 188 16.88 12.05 0.88
C ASN A 188 17.29 10.78 0.12
N TYR A 189 18.10 9.95 0.76
CA TYR A 189 18.69 8.76 0.15
C TYR A 189 18.12 7.50 0.76
N ARG A 190 18.09 6.42 -0.02
CA ARG A 190 17.72 5.10 0.49
C ARG A 190 18.85 4.55 1.36
N HIS A 191 18.47 3.82 2.41
CA HIS A 191 19.36 3.14 3.36
C HIS A 191 18.99 1.65 3.40
N ASN A 192 19.24 0.94 2.29
CA ASN A 192 18.90 -0.48 2.10
C ASN A 192 20.08 -1.40 2.42
N GLU A 193 21.13 -0.95 3.11
CA GLU A 193 22.34 -1.73 3.41
C GLU A 193 21.99 -3.03 4.13
N ALA A 194 20.97 -3.02 4.99
CA ALA A 194 20.48 -4.22 5.71
C ALA A 194 19.96 -5.31 4.75
N ASN A 195 19.57 -4.94 3.52
CA ASN A 195 19.13 -5.89 2.49
C ASN A 195 20.31 -6.62 1.82
N GLN A 196 21.57 -6.21 2.06
CA GLN A 196 22.82 -6.78 1.52
C GLN A 196 22.85 -6.86 -0.02
N GLU A 197 22.23 -5.92 -0.69
CA GLU A 197 22.25 -5.75 -2.14
C GLU A 197 23.08 -4.52 -2.55
N ASN A 198 24.10 -4.19 -1.73
CA ASN A 198 24.98 -3.04 -1.91
C ASN A 198 24.21 -1.70 -2.05
N ASN A 199 23.05 -1.60 -1.39
CA ASN A 199 22.15 -0.44 -1.48
C ASN A 199 21.74 -0.10 -2.94
N GLN A 200 21.61 -1.13 -3.81
CA GLN A 200 21.23 -0.96 -5.22
C GLN A 200 19.77 -1.33 -5.48
N ASP A 201 19.12 -2.01 -4.55
CA ASP A 201 17.73 -2.40 -4.58
C ASP A 201 16.78 -1.25 -4.22
N GLY A 202 15.50 -1.40 -4.55
CA GLY A 202 14.48 -0.39 -4.35
C GLY A 202 14.61 0.84 -5.25
N SER A 203 13.74 1.82 -5.08
CA SER A 203 13.74 3.05 -5.88
C SER A 203 14.97 3.91 -5.59
N SER A 204 15.61 4.41 -6.65
CA SER A 204 16.72 5.38 -6.52
C SER A 204 16.23 6.81 -6.26
N TYR A 205 14.94 7.09 -6.47
CA TYR A 205 14.36 8.43 -6.28
C TYR A 205 13.02 8.34 -5.54
N ASN A 206 12.97 8.88 -4.32
CA ASN A 206 11.84 8.75 -3.41
C ASN A 206 10.92 9.97 -3.37
N TYR A 207 11.21 11.02 -4.13
CA TYR A 207 10.48 12.30 -4.10
C TYR A 207 10.43 12.91 -2.68
N SER A 208 11.47 12.67 -1.90
CA SER A 208 11.58 13.00 -0.47
C SER A 208 12.39 14.28 -0.24
N TRP A 209 12.32 14.77 0.99
CA TRP A 209 13.16 15.88 1.48
C TRP A 209 13.45 15.68 2.97
N ASN A 210 14.71 15.56 3.35
CA ASN A 210 15.16 15.32 4.72
C ASN A 210 15.01 16.51 5.69
N CYS A 211 14.44 17.63 5.21
CA CYS A 211 14.31 18.87 5.99
C CYS A 211 15.64 19.45 6.49
N GLY A 212 16.73 19.21 5.76
CA GLY A 212 18.07 19.72 6.04
C GLY A 212 18.96 18.78 6.84
N VAL A 213 18.44 17.68 7.40
CA VAL A 213 19.22 16.71 8.17
C VAL A 213 18.85 15.30 7.72
N GLU A 214 19.84 14.54 7.24
CA GLU A 214 19.63 13.13 6.84
C GLU A 214 19.50 12.24 8.08
N GLY A 215 18.37 11.54 8.20
CA GLY A 215 18.09 10.67 9.34
C GLY A 215 17.51 11.40 10.54
N ALA A 216 17.55 10.75 11.71
CA ALA A 216 17.01 11.29 12.97
C ALA A 216 17.67 12.63 13.35
N SER A 217 16.91 13.54 13.92
CA SER A 217 17.39 14.83 14.40
C SER A 217 16.91 15.10 15.82
N ALA A 218 17.76 15.74 16.61
CA ALA A 218 17.39 16.28 17.93
C ALA A 218 17.05 17.78 17.86
N ASP A 219 17.14 18.39 16.68
CA ASP A 219 16.82 19.81 16.46
C ASP A 219 15.30 20.02 16.44
N PRO A 220 14.73 20.79 17.38
CA PRO A 220 13.29 21.03 17.46
C PRO A 220 12.73 21.74 16.22
N GLU A 221 13.51 22.55 15.51
CA GLU A 221 13.04 23.23 14.31
C GLU A 221 12.89 22.24 13.15
N VAL A 222 13.87 21.35 12.97
CA VAL A 222 13.81 20.26 11.98
C VAL A 222 12.65 19.33 12.26
N GLU A 223 12.50 18.86 13.51
CA GLU A 223 11.41 17.96 13.89
C GLU A 223 10.04 18.65 13.77
N GLY A 224 9.93 19.92 14.14
CA GLY A 224 8.72 20.71 13.96
C GLY A 224 8.32 20.86 12.49
N LEU A 225 9.30 21.04 11.60
CA LEU A 225 9.07 21.09 10.15
C LEU A 225 8.60 19.73 9.61
N ARG A 226 9.25 18.63 10.00
CA ARG A 226 8.88 17.26 9.62
C ARG A 226 7.44 16.94 10.02
N ARG A 227 7.07 17.17 11.28
CA ARG A 227 5.71 16.97 11.79
C ARG A 227 4.67 17.80 11.03
N ARG A 228 5.00 19.04 10.68
CA ARG A 228 4.14 19.89 9.86
C ARG A 228 3.95 19.31 8.45
N LEU A 229 5.02 18.82 7.81
CA LEU A 229 4.93 18.23 6.47
C LEU A 229 4.14 16.92 6.46
N VAL A 230 4.28 16.08 7.48
CA VAL A 230 3.45 14.86 7.64
C VAL A 230 1.96 15.23 7.78
N LYS A 231 1.63 16.24 8.60
CA LYS A 231 0.25 16.76 8.70
C LYS A 231 -0.26 17.29 7.36
N ASN A 232 0.56 18.04 6.62
CA ASN A 232 0.21 18.54 5.29
C ASN A 232 -0.04 17.39 4.30
N ALA A 233 0.77 16.32 4.36
CA ALA A 233 0.59 15.14 3.53
C ALA A 233 -0.76 14.45 3.81
N PHE A 234 -1.11 14.23 5.08
CA PHE A 234 -2.40 13.69 5.47
C PHE A 234 -3.56 14.60 5.09
N ALA A 235 -3.44 15.92 5.31
CA ALA A 235 -4.47 16.88 4.91
C ALA A 235 -4.71 16.83 3.39
N THR A 236 -3.65 16.84 2.59
CA THR A 236 -3.73 16.76 1.13
C THR A 236 -4.37 15.45 0.69
N LEU A 237 -3.94 14.32 1.27
CA LEU A 237 -4.49 13.00 0.96
C LEU A 237 -5.97 12.90 1.32
N LEU A 238 -6.32 13.26 2.54
CA LEU A 238 -7.68 13.09 3.06
C LEU A 238 -8.68 14.13 2.53
N CYS A 239 -8.23 15.29 2.07
CA CYS A 239 -9.08 16.28 1.38
C CYS A 239 -9.19 16.04 -0.14
N SER A 240 -8.43 15.11 -0.71
CA SER A 240 -8.51 14.76 -2.12
C SER A 240 -9.71 13.86 -2.41
N ARG A 241 -10.27 13.94 -3.63
CA ARG A 241 -11.37 13.07 -4.07
C ARG A 241 -10.87 11.64 -4.33
N GLY A 242 -11.78 10.68 -4.22
CA GLY A 242 -11.49 9.23 -4.37
C GLY A 242 -11.02 8.59 -3.06
N PRO A 243 -10.95 7.27 -2.96
CA PRO A 243 -10.46 6.58 -1.76
C PRO A 243 -9.04 7.01 -1.40
N ALA A 244 -8.82 7.28 -0.11
CA ALA A 244 -7.50 7.56 0.44
C ALA A 244 -6.92 6.26 1.01
N MET A 245 -5.66 6.00 0.71
CA MET A 245 -4.88 4.90 1.28
C MET A 245 -3.63 5.47 1.95
N PHE A 246 -3.27 4.97 3.12
CA PHE A 246 -1.99 5.24 3.75
C PHE A 246 -1.39 3.95 4.30
N PHE A 247 -0.10 3.94 4.46
CA PHE A 247 0.63 2.78 4.94
C PHE A 247 0.46 2.65 6.46
N ALA A 248 0.26 1.42 6.93
CA ALA A 248 0.08 1.17 8.37
C ALA A 248 1.26 1.71 9.18
N GLY A 249 0.96 2.52 10.20
CA GLY A 249 1.95 3.19 11.01
C GLY A 249 2.29 4.62 10.58
N ASP A 250 1.93 5.05 9.36
CA ASP A 250 2.12 6.44 8.94
C ASP A 250 1.44 7.42 9.89
N GLU A 251 0.28 7.05 10.45
CA GLU A 251 -0.52 7.86 11.36
C GLU A 251 0.15 8.13 12.72
N PHE A 252 1.20 7.42 13.04
CA PHE A 252 2.07 7.67 14.20
C PHE A 252 3.55 7.72 13.81
N CYS A 253 3.84 8.14 12.57
CA CYS A 253 5.18 8.37 12.08
C CYS A 253 6.11 7.15 12.17
N ASN A 254 5.62 5.92 11.91
CA ASN A 254 6.48 4.75 11.86
C ASN A 254 7.59 4.94 10.81
N THR A 255 8.77 4.40 11.07
CA THR A 255 9.96 4.53 10.21
C THR A 255 10.50 3.17 9.83
N GLN A 256 11.01 3.07 8.62
CA GLN A 256 11.85 1.97 8.14
C GLN A 256 13.33 2.36 8.10
N PHE A 257 13.68 3.46 8.80
CA PHE A 257 15.05 4.00 8.90
C PHE A 257 15.67 4.30 7.54
N GLY A 258 14.85 4.77 6.59
CA GLY A 258 15.29 5.06 5.22
C GLY A 258 15.42 3.82 4.32
N ASN A 259 15.06 2.64 4.80
CA ASN A 259 14.94 1.46 3.94
C ASN A 259 13.63 1.56 3.13
N ASN A 260 13.76 1.72 1.81
CA ASN A 260 12.62 1.86 0.92
C ASN A 260 12.21 0.55 0.21
N ASN A 261 12.77 -0.58 0.64
CA ASN A 261 12.54 -1.89 0.02
C ASN A 261 12.66 -3.02 1.08
N ALA A 262 11.86 -2.95 2.13
CA ALA A 262 11.96 -3.82 3.30
C ALA A 262 11.48 -5.27 3.07
N TYR A 263 11.46 -5.75 1.82
CA TYR A 263 10.90 -7.04 1.42
C TYR A 263 11.49 -8.26 2.14
N CYS A 264 12.75 -8.18 2.57
CA CYS A 264 13.47 -9.27 3.23
C CYS A 264 13.75 -9.01 4.72
N GLN A 265 13.09 -8.02 5.31
CA GLN A 265 13.28 -7.64 6.70
C GLN A 265 12.13 -8.17 7.57
N ASP A 266 12.47 -9.00 8.55
CA ASP A 266 11.56 -9.42 9.63
C ASP A 266 12.16 -8.98 10.98
N ASN A 267 12.26 -7.68 11.14
CA ASN A 267 12.88 -7.03 12.29
C ASN A 267 12.36 -5.59 12.46
N ILE A 268 13.02 -4.80 13.30
CA ILE A 268 12.64 -3.42 13.61
C ILE A 268 12.54 -2.49 12.37
N ILE A 269 13.12 -2.87 11.24
CA ILE A 269 13.01 -2.09 10.00
C ILE A 269 11.59 -2.17 9.42
N SER A 270 10.96 -3.35 9.47
CA SER A 270 9.61 -3.55 8.92
C SER A 270 8.52 -3.63 9.98
N TRP A 271 8.88 -3.87 11.24
CA TRP A 271 7.90 -3.95 12.32
C TRP A 271 7.34 -2.56 12.68
N LEU A 272 6.07 -2.54 13.11
CA LEU A 272 5.45 -1.32 13.63
C LEU A 272 5.92 -1.08 15.08
N ASP A 273 6.56 0.06 15.32
CA ASP A 273 6.90 0.49 16.67
C ASP A 273 5.73 1.23 17.33
N TRP A 274 4.93 0.50 18.10
CA TRP A 274 3.76 1.04 18.78
C TRP A 274 4.08 2.09 19.85
N ASN A 275 5.34 2.20 20.33
CA ASN A 275 5.73 3.25 21.28
C ASN A 275 5.68 4.63 20.63
N ARG A 276 5.83 4.70 19.30
CA ARG A 276 5.70 5.95 18.54
C ARG A 276 4.29 6.55 18.58
N LEU A 277 3.28 5.75 18.90
CA LEU A 277 1.92 6.25 19.09
C LEU A 277 1.84 7.30 20.21
N ASP A 278 2.57 7.09 21.31
CA ASP A 278 2.62 8.06 22.41
C ASP A 278 3.51 9.26 22.04
N GLU A 279 4.65 9.02 21.40
CA GLU A 279 5.60 10.05 20.97
C GLU A 279 4.99 11.00 19.91
N TYR A 280 4.22 10.46 18.97
CA TYR A 280 3.57 11.21 17.88
C TYR A 280 2.06 11.29 18.03
N LYS A 281 1.59 11.27 19.26
CA LYS A 281 0.14 11.34 19.59
C LYS A 281 -0.57 12.48 18.88
N GLU A 282 0.07 13.64 18.75
CA GLU A 282 -0.52 14.80 18.06
C GLU A 282 -0.77 14.55 16.54
N ILE A 283 0.08 13.75 15.90
CA ILE A 283 -0.09 13.35 14.48
C ILE A 283 -1.26 12.37 14.38
N HIS A 284 -1.28 11.36 15.25
CA HIS A 284 -2.36 10.39 15.30
C HIS A 284 -3.72 11.07 15.55
N ASP A 285 -3.81 11.97 16.52
CA ASP A 285 -5.04 12.71 16.82
C ASP A 285 -5.46 13.59 15.63
N PHE A 286 -4.50 14.22 14.92
CA PHE A 286 -4.76 14.97 13.71
C PHE A 286 -5.30 14.09 12.58
N VAL A 287 -4.67 12.94 12.32
CA VAL A 287 -5.13 12.00 11.28
C VAL A 287 -6.53 11.49 11.59
N ARG A 288 -6.79 11.12 12.83
CA ARG A 288 -8.12 10.71 13.32
C ARG A 288 -9.17 11.81 13.11
N PHE A 289 -8.84 13.06 13.43
CA PHE A 289 -9.70 14.21 13.15
C PHE A 289 -10.00 14.34 11.65
N MET A 290 -8.96 14.26 10.80
CA MET A 290 -9.10 14.41 9.34
C MET A 290 -9.93 13.27 8.71
N ILE A 291 -9.86 12.06 9.25
CA ILE A 291 -10.71 10.94 8.82
C ILE A 291 -12.19 11.25 9.12
N HIS A 292 -12.49 11.77 10.30
CA HIS A 292 -13.87 12.15 10.66
C HIS A 292 -14.38 13.36 9.87
N PHE A 293 -13.48 14.27 9.53
CA PHE A 293 -13.81 15.44 8.71
C PHE A 293 -14.18 15.06 7.26
N ARG A 294 -13.51 14.03 6.71
CA ARG A 294 -13.76 13.50 5.37
C ARG A 294 -15.11 12.80 5.27
#